data_d0a8fa6e5b73d01643e88e4cb0858442
#
_entry.id   d0a8fa6e5b73d01643e88e4cb0858442
#
_cell.length_a   1.000
_cell.length_b   1.000
_cell.length_c   1.000
_cell.angle_alpha   90.00
_cell.angle_beta   90.00
_cell.angle_gamma   90.00
#
_symmetry.space_group_name_H-M   'P 1'
#
loop_
_entity.id
_entity.type
_entity.pdbx_description
1 polymer ?
#
loop_
_entity_poly.entity_id
_entity_poly.type
_entity_poly.pdbx_seq_one_letter_code
_entity_poly.pdbx_strand_id
1 'polypeptide(L)'
;MNRCIYTKEYFETADGEHILQNFLGARWTSTEISSNQAQHQFGGSIDVALADGLKEIRNLLGTRGGRGDRGPSLKNILGSEGTKFTVDPGGKPNIAEPVIKTMEMPDGRHQVQVVLGDMKQLGWAVAKLREMYPDAAFDIDELRRQAVIQSGYVDEHLNYKSGLGGDEFFRGALKAAFNPSSYTQAWLPQL
;
A
#
# COMPACT_ATOMS: atom_id res chain seq x y z
N MET A 1 -21.21 -3.06 33.36
CA MET A 1 -21.39 -1.74 32.72
C MET A 1 -20.02 -1.11 32.60
N ASN A 2 -19.54 -0.91 31.39
CA ASN A 2 -18.21 -0.38 31.09
C ASN A 2 -18.30 1.13 30.86
N ARG A 3 -17.20 1.86 31.00
CA ARG A 3 -17.16 3.30 30.74
C ARG A 3 -16.22 3.58 29.57
N CYS A 4 -16.73 4.19 28.53
CA CYS A 4 -15.93 4.54 27.36
C CYS A 4 -14.79 5.48 27.73
N ILE A 5 -13.55 5.14 27.37
CA ILE A 5 -12.36 5.95 27.71
C ILE A 5 -12.36 7.30 26.98
N TYR A 6 -13.06 7.41 25.85
CA TYR A 6 -13.13 8.61 25.03
C TYR A 6 -14.30 9.51 25.40
N THR A 7 -15.55 8.98 25.34
CA THR A 7 -16.78 9.78 25.57
C THR A 7 -17.14 9.89 27.03
N LYS A 8 -16.55 9.05 27.91
CA LYS A 8 -16.89 8.93 29.33
C LYS A 8 -18.30 8.39 29.61
N GLU A 9 -19.05 8.05 28.59
CA GLU A 9 -20.38 7.45 28.67
C GLU A 9 -20.30 5.98 29.04
N TYR A 10 -21.35 5.50 29.73
CA TYR A 10 -21.45 4.08 30.08
C TYR A 10 -22.08 3.29 28.94
N PHE A 11 -21.60 2.05 28.73
CA PHE A 11 -22.12 1.11 27.76
C PHE A 11 -22.09 -0.32 28.33
N GLU A 12 -22.93 -1.20 27.80
CA GLU A 12 -23.02 -2.59 28.26
C GLU A 12 -22.17 -3.51 27.39
N THR A 13 -22.32 -3.41 26.07
CA THR A 13 -21.63 -4.24 25.09
C THR A 13 -21.01 -3.37 24.00
N ALA A 14 -19.89 -3.80 23.47
CA ALA A 14 -19.25 -3.20 22.30
C ALA A 14 -18.55 -4.28 21.49
N ASP A 15 -18.29 -3.98 20.22
CA ASP A 15 -17.37 -4.75 19.39
C ASP A 15 -15.95 -4.61 19.94
N GLY A 16 -15.06 -5.52 19.53
CA GLY A 16 -13.68 -5.49 19.98
C GLY A 16 -12.91 -4.29 19.36
N GLU A 17 -12.64 -3.29 20.19
CA GLU A 17 -11.73 -2.21 19.80
C GLU A 17 -10.29 -2.71 19.83
N HIS A 18 -9.53 -2.38 18.78
CA HIS A 18 -8.11 -2.68 18.76
C HIS A 18 -7.34 -1.84 19.78
N ILE A 19 -6.66 -2.50 20.72
CA ILE A 19 -5.78 -1.84 21.70
C ILE A 19 -4.64 -1.12 20.97
N LEU A 20 -4.06 -1.78 19.98
CA LEU A 20 -3.17 -1.19 19.02
C LEU A 20 -3.76 -1.47 17.62
N GLN A 21 -3.73 -0.48 16.74
CA GLN A 21 -4.42 -0.53 15.46
C GLN A 21 -4.05 -1.77 14.64
N ASN A 22 -5.07 -2.40 14.06
CA ASN A 22 -4.94 -3.62 13.24
C ASN A 22 -3.95 -3.44 12.07
N PHE A 23 -3.91 -2.29 11.45
CA PHE A 23 -3.02 -2.02 10.32
C PHE A 23 -1.52 -2.02 10.70
N LEU A 24 -1.20 -1.87 12.00
CA LEU A 24 0.15 -2.03 12.55
C LEU A 24 0.53 -3.48 12.84
N GLY A 25 -0.34 -4.44 12.52
CA GLY A 25 -0.12 -5.86 12.73
C GLY A 25 -0.66 -6.40 14.05
N ALA A 26 -1.29 -5.56 14.85
CA ALA A 26 -1.84 -5.98 16.14
C ALA A 26 -3.13 -6.79 15.97
N ARG A 27 -3.30 -7.77 16.88
CA ARG A 27 -4.51 -8.61 16.99
C ARG A 27 -5.21 -8.45 18.34
N TRP A 28 -4.67 -7.63 19.17
CA TRP A 28 -5.13 -7.43 20.52
C TRP A 28 -6.31 -6.48 20.56
N THR A 29 -7.46 -6.96 21.03
CA THR A 29 -8.71 -6.22 21.09
C THR A 29 -9.29 -6.27 22.51
N SER A 30 -10.14 -5.28 22.84
CA SER A 30 -10.94 -5.25 24.05
C SER A 30 -12.36 -4.80 23.75
N THR A 31 -13.33 -5.40 24.40
CA THR A 31 -14.75 -5.02 24.36
C THR A 31 -15.14 -4.06 25.49
N GLU A 32 -14.20 -3.65 26.34
CA GLU A 32 -14.46 -2.94 27.59
C GLU A 32 -14.00 -1.48 27.60
N ILE A 33 -13.18 -1.08 26.63
CA ILE A 33 -12.53 0.25 26.65
C ILE A 33 -13.29 1.32 25.85
N SER A 34 -14.04 0.94 24.82
CA SER A 34 -14.65 1.88 23.87
C SER A 34 -16.04 1.44 23.45
N SER A 35 -16.98 2.39 23.43
CA SER A 35 -18.32 2.15 22.87
C SER A 35 -18.28 2.06 21.34
N ASN A 36 -19.26 1.36 20.73
CA ASN A 36 -19.38 1.24 19.29
C ASN A 36 -19.51 2.63 18.61
N GLN A 37 -20.18 3.57 19.25
CA GLN A 37 -20.29 4.93 18.73
C GLN A 37 -18.92 5.60 18.60
N ALA A 38 -18.06 5.50 19.62
CA ALA A 38 -16.71 6.05 19.57
C ALA A 38 -15.84 5.33 18.51
N GLN A 39 -15.97 4.00 18.39
CA GLN A 39 -15.25 3.22 17.37
C GLN A 39 -15.63 3.65 15.95
N HIS A 40 -16.91 3.84 15.66
CA HIS A 40 -17.38 4.32 14.36
C HIS A 40 -16.87 5.73 14.05
N GLN A 41 -16.90 6.61 15.04
CA GLN A 41 -16.43 8.00 14.88
C GLN A 41 -14.93 8.05 14.54
N PHE A 42 -14.12 7.24 15.20
CA PHE A 42 -12.66 7.26 15.01
C PHE A 42 -12.19 6.41 13.85
N GLY A 43 -12.83 5.26 13.60
CA GLY A 43 -12.44 4.33 12.55
C GLY A 43 -12.50 4.92 11.14
N GLY A 44 -13.47 5.81 10.88
CA GLY A 44 -13.65 6.48 9.59
C GLY A 44 -12.79 7.73 9.37
N SER A 45 -12.09 8.21 10.38
CA SER A 45 -11.33 9.46 10.30
C SER A 45 -9.88 9.28 10.78
N ILE A 46 -9.65 9.34 12.09
CA ILE A 46 -8.29 9.39 12.65
C ILE A 46 -7.50 8.09 12.45
N ASP A 47 -8.14 6.92 12.45
CA ASP A 47 -7.46 5.65 12.19
C ASP A 47 -7.06 5.54 10.71
N VAL A 48 -7.87 6.04 9.79
CA VAL A 48 -7.55 6.13 8.36
C VAL A 48 -6.40 7.10 8.14
N ALA A 49 -6.44 8.30 8.72
CA ALA A 49 -5.39 9.30 8.59
C ALA A 49 -4.05 8.79 9.11
N LEU A 50 -4.05 8.07 10.24
CA LEU A 50 -2.84 7.44 10.77
C LEU A 50 -2.33 6.32 9.84
N ALA A 51 -3.23 5.48 9.33
CA ALA A 51 -2.87 4.39 8.41
C ALA A 51 -2.27 4.93 7.11
N ASP A 52 -2.83 6.00 6.56
CA ASP A 52 -2.34 6.66 5.35
C ASP A 52 -1.00 7.35 5.61
N GLY A 53 -0.85 8.07 6.71
CA GLY A 53 0.42 8.72 7.06
C GLY A 53 1.57 7.74 7.30
N LEU A 54 1.28 6.50 7.70
CA LEU A 54 2.29 5.46 7.91
C LEU A 54 2.42 4.49 6.72
N LYS A 55 1.74 4.76 5.61
CA LYS A 55 1.62 3.85 4.47
C LYS A 55 2.98 3.46 3.88
N GLU A 56 3.87 4.42 3.72
CA GLU A 56 5.20 4.23 3.14
C GLU A 56 6.08 3.38 4.06
N ILE A 57 6.11 3.71 5.34
CA ILE A 57 6.88 2.97 6.34
C ILE A 57 6.38 1.51 6.39
N ARG A 58 5.07 1.32 6.39
CA ARG A 58 4.45 -0.01 6.37
C ARG A 58 4.76 -0.78 5.09
N ASN A 59 4.78 -0.10 3.94
CA ASN A 59 5.19 -0.71 2.68
C ASN A 59 6.63 -1.18 2.76
N LEU A 60 7.57 -0.28 3.10
CA LEU A 60 9.01 -0.58 3.16
C LEU A 60 9.33 -1.72 4.12
N LEU A 61 8.68 -1.74 5.28
CA LEU A 61 8.85 -2.80 6.28
C LEU A 61 8.08 -4.09 5.94
N GLY A 62 7.23 -4.07 4.92
CA GLY A 62 6.37 -5.20 4.57
C GLY A 62 5.37 -5.56 5.67
N THR A 63 4.99 -4.59 6.51
CA THR A 63 4.11 -4.81 7.67
C THR A 63 2.74 -5.28 7.21
N ARG A 64 2.34 -6.45 7.71
CA ARG A 64 0.99 -7.00 7.48
C ARG A 64 0.02 -6.48 8.52
N GLY A 65 -1.26 -6.36 8.15
CA GLY A 65 -2.32 -6.13 9.12
C GLY A 65 -2.49 -7.32 10.08
N GLY A 66 -3.06 -7.10 11.24
CA GLY A 66 -3.29 -8.13 12.25
C GLY A 66 -4.18 -9.29 11.78
N ARG A 67 -5.02 -9.05 10.75
CA ARG A 67 -5.83 -10.08 10.08
C ARG A 67 -5.07 -10.83 8.98
N GLY A 68 -3.77 -10.56 8.80
CA GLY A 68 -2.93 -11.20 7.80
C GLY A 68 -2.95 -10.52 6.42
N ASP A 69 -3.65 -9.40 6.28
CA ASP A 69 -3.72 -8.62 5.05
C ASP A 69 -2.30 -8.19 4.63
N ARG A 70 -2.06 -8.22 3.33
CA ARG A 70 -0.80 -7.69 2.78
C ARG A 70 -0.69 -6.21 3.11
N GLY A 71 0.53 -5.75 3.35
CA GLY A 71 0.82 -4.32 3.51
C GLY A 71 0.40 -3.52 2.27
N PRO A 72 0.31 -2.19 2.38
CA PRO A 72 -0.10 -1.33 1.28
C PRO A 72 0.95 -1.35 0.15
N SER A 73 0.50 -1.34 -1.10
CA SER A 73 1.35 -1.03 -2.25
C SER A 73 1.35 0.47 -2.51
N LEU A 74 2.51 1.04 -2.88
CA LEU A 74 2.64 2.43 -3.30
C LEU A 74 2.52 2.48 -4.82
N LYS A 75 1.52 3.23 -5.30
CA LYS A 75 1.22 3.34 -6.73
C LYS A 75 1.71 4.67 -7.30
N ASN A 76 1.87 4.73 -8.61
CA ASN A 76 2.24 5.95 -9.35
C ASN A 76 3.59 6.54 -8.92
N ILE A 77 4.53 5.70 -8.58
CA ILE A 77 5.90 6.12 -8.27
C ILE A 77 6.60 6.39 -9.60
N LEU A 78 7.15 7.58 -9.74
CA LEU A 78 7.86 7.98 -10.96
C LEU A 78 9.37 7.78 -10.77
N GLY A 79 9.97 7.01 -11.65
CA GLY A 79 11.41 6.88 -11.74
C GLY A 79 12.05 8.13 -12.36
N SER A 80 13.35 8.30 -12.17
CA SER A 80 14.11 9.43 -12.73
C SER A 80 14.14 9.46 -14.26
N GLU A 81 13.95 8.32 -14.90
CA GLU A 81 13.89 8.17 -16.37
C GLU A 81 12.45 8.20 -16.91
N GLY A 82 11.47 8.47 -16.05
CA GLY A 82 10.06 8.56 -16.42
C GLY A 82 9.30 7.23 -16.38
N THR A 83 9.94 6.13 -16.01
CA THR A 83 9.27 4.84 -15.82
C THR A 83 8.32 4.92 -14.63
N LYS A 84 7.11 4.39 -14.78
CA LYS A 84 6.15 4.30 -13.69
C LYS A 84 6.26 2.96 -12.96
N PHE A 85 6.33 3.04 -11.65
CA PHE A 85 6.43 1.89 -10.76
C PHE A 85 5.25 1.78 -9.79
N THR A 86 4.96 0.55 -9.42
CA THR A 86 4.26 0.21 -8.18
C THR A 86 5.29 -0.41 -7.25
N VAL A 87 5.36 0.06 -6.01
CA VAL A 87 6.22 -0.54 -4.99
C VAL A 87 5.36 -1.44 -4.12
N ASP A 88 5.56 -2.75 -4.22
CA ASP A 88 4.86 -3.75 -3.45
C ASP A 88 5.41 -3.84 -2.01
N PRO A 89 4.63 -4.44 -1.08
CA PRO A 89 5.06 -4.59 0.31
C PRO A 89 6.44 -5.25 0.45
N GLY A 90 7.29 -4.65 1.29
CA GLY A 90 8.69 -4.99 1.43
C GLY A 90 9.60 -4.17 0.50
N GLY A 91 9.10 -3.03 0.00
CA GLY A 91 9.87 -2.11 -0.83
C GLY A 91 10.21 -2.66 -2.20
N LYS A 92 9.42 -3.58 -2.75
CA LYS A 92 9.70 -4.27 -4.02
C LYS A 92 9.12 -3.47 -5.20
N PRO A 93 9.94 -2.80 -6.01
CA PRO A 93 9.47 -2.09 -7.19
C PRO A 93 9.06 -3.06 -8.28
N ASN A 94 7.98 -2.72 -8.97
CA ASN A 94 7.47 -3.43 -10.12
C ASN A 94 7.03 -2.42 -11.18
N ILE A 95 7.27 -2.67 -12.47
CA ILE A 95 6.89 -1.77 -13.55
C ILE A 95 5.36 -1.72 -13.63
N ALA A 96 4.80 -0.51 -13.46
CA ALA A 96 3.34 -0.32 -13.44
C ALA A 96 2.72 -0.29 -14.84
N GLU A 97 3.45 0.24 -15.82
CA GLU A 97 3.03 0.35 -17.22
C GLU A 97 4.11 -0.21 -18.15
N PRO A 98 3.76 -0.85 -19.28
CA PRO A 98 4.75 -1.33 -20.23
C PRO A 98 5.70 -0.22 -20.70
N VAL A 99 7.00 -0.50 -20.68
CA VAL A 99 8.02 0.37 -21.26
C VAL A 99 8.36 -0.14 -22.66
N ILE A 100 8.17 0.69 -23.68
CA ILE A 100 8.47 0.37 -25.05
C ILE A 100 9.68 1.21 -25.48
N LYS A 101 10.78 0.56 -25.83
CA LYS A 101 11.99 1.17 -26.37
C LYS A 101 12.13 0.75 -27.83
N THR A 102 12.35 1.73 -28.71
CA THR A 102 12.55 1.48 -30.13
C THR A 102 13.92 1.96 -30.53
N MET A 103 14.62 1.17 -31.34
CA MET A 103 15.90 1.52 -31.96
C MET A 103 15.80 1.33 -33.45
N GLU A 104 16.26 2.31 -34.22
CA GLU A 104 16.43 2.18 -35.65
C GLU A 104 17.73 1.45 -35.93
N MET A 105 17.65 0.40 -36.73
CA MET A 105 18.79 -0.40 -37.14
C MET A 105 19.43 0.22 -38.42
N PRO A 106 20.74 -0.03 -38.68
CA PRO A 106 21.43 0.51 -39.85
C PRO A 106 20.80 0.12 -41.18
N ASP A 107 20.00 -0.91 -41.23
CA ASP A 107 19.29 -1.40 -42.42
C ASP A 107 17.87 -0.82 -42.56
N GLY A 108 17.51 0.19 -41.76
CA GLY A 108 16.20 0.83 -41.78
C GLY A 108 15.10 0.05 -41.03
N ARG A 109 15.40 -1.08 -40.45
CA ARG A 109 14.45 -1.84 -39.59
C ARG A 109 14.37 -1.22 -38.21
N HIS A 110 13.23 -1.35 -37.57
CA HIS A 110 13.06 -0.97 -36.18
C HIS A 110 13.14 -2.21 -35.28
N GLN A 111 14.04 -2.18 -34.31
CA GLN A 111 14.02 -3.12 -33.20
C GLN A 111 13.17 -2.56 -32.08
N VAL A 112 12.22 -3.34 -31.60
CA VAL A 112 11.35 -2.95 -30.49
C VAL A 112 11.63 -3.84 -29.29
N GLN A 113 11.95 -3.23 -28.16
CA GLN A 113 12.07 -3.89 -26.88
C GLN A 113 10.88 -3.48 -25.99
N VAL A 114 10.19 -4.47 -25.45
CA VAL A 114 9.07 -4.25 -24.51
C VAL A 114 9.46 -4.81 -23.16
N VAL A 115 9.39 -3.97 -22.13
CA VAL A 115 9.61 -4.37 -20.74
C VAL A 115 8.29 -4.30 -20.00
N LEU A 116 7.92 -5.41 -19.37
CA LEU A 116 6.66 -5.58 -18.64
C LEU A 116 6.95 -5.88 -17.17
N GLY A 117 6.13 -5.35 -16.28
CA GLY A 117 6.14 -5.75 -14.87
C GLY A 117 5.41 -7.08 -14.62
N ASP A 118 4.41 -7.40 -15.47
CA ASP A 118 3.63 -8.64 -15.42
C ASP A 118 3.19 -9.00 -16.84
N MET A 119 3.15 -10.29 -17.15
CA MET A 119 2.67 -10.80 -18.45
C MET A 119 1.23 -10.40 -18.77
N LYS A 120 0.41 -10.06 -17.78
CA LYS A 120 -0.94 -9.49 -17.99
C LYS A 120 -0.92 -8.17 -18.75
N GLN A 121 0.19 -7.45 -18.71
CA GLN A 121 0.38 -6.18 -19.44
C GLN A 121 0.65 -6.39 -20.94
N LEU A 122 0.92 -7.63 -21.39
CA LEU A 122 1.29 -7.92 -22.78
C LEU A 122 0.24 -7.44 -23.78
N GLY A 123 -1.05 -7.68 -23.49
CA GLY A 123 -2.14 -7.23 -24.35
C GLY A 123 -2.17 -5.71 -24.52
N TRP A 124 -1.94 -4.98 -23.44
CA TRP A 124 -1.85 -3.53 -23.47
C TRP A 124 -0.62 -3.05 -24.27
N ALA A 125 0.54 -3.67 -24.04
CA ALA A 125 1.75 -3.35 -24.79
C ALA A 125 1.57 -3.55 -26.30
N VAL A 126 0.95 -4.66 -26.72
CA VAL A 126 0.64 -4.93 -28.13
C VAL A 126 -0.34 -3.92 -28.71
N ALA A 127 -1.37 -3.53 -27.97
CA ALA A 127 -2.29 -2.48 -28.41
C ALA A 127 -1.53 -1.17 -28.70
N LYS A 128 -0.64 -0.77 -27.79
CA LYS A 128 0.18 0.44 -27.94
C LYS A 128 1.18 0.32 -29.11
N LEU A 129 1.76 -0.86 -29.33
CA LEU A 129 2.62 -1.10 -30.49
C LEU A 129 1.85 -0.97 -31.82
N ARG A 130 0.61 -1.45 -31.90
CA ARG A 130 -0.25 -1.30 -33.08
C ARG A 130 -0.62 0.16 -33.38
N GLU A 131 -0.76 0.98 -32.34
CA GLU A 131 -0.95 2.43 -32.50
C GLU A 131 0.31 3.10 -33.07
N MET A 132 1.49 2.69 -32.60
CA MET A 132 2.78 3.24 -33.05
C MET A 132 3.18 2.76 -34.45
N TYR A 133 2.82 1.51 -34.79
CA TYR A 133 3.19 0.83 -36.04
C TYR A 133 1.97 0.15 -36.65
N PRO A 134 1.05 0.91 -37.27
CA PRO A 134 -0.23 0.37 -37.78
C PRO A 134 -0.07 -0.74 -38.83
N ASP A 135 0.99 -0.67 -39.63
CA ASP A 135 1.26 -1.61 -40.72
C ASP A 135 2.05 -2.84 -40.26
N ALA A 136 2.46 -2.90 -39.00
CA ALA A 136 3.22 -4.02 -38.47
C ALA A 136 2.30 -5.12 -37.90
N ALA A 137 2.60 -6.37 -38.22
CA ALA A 137 1.94 -7.52 -37.62
C ALA A 137 2.67 -7.92 -36.33
N PHE A 138 1.95 -8.00 -35.22
CA PHE A 138 2.47 -8.47 -33.95
C PHE A 138 1.77 -9.78 -33.55
N ASP A 139 2.52 -10.87 -33.49
CA ASP A 139 2.06 -12.16 -32.96
C ASP A 139 2.26 -12.20 -31.43
N ILE A 140 1.15 -12.16 -30.71
CA ILE A 140 1.17 -12.17 -29.23
C ILE A 140 1.74 -13.48 -28.69
N ASP A 141 1.47 -14.60 -29.32
CA ASP A 141 1.94 -15.90 -28.86
C ASP A 141 3.44 -16.06 -29.10
N GLU A 142 3.95 -15.50 -30.19
CA GLU A 142 5.39 -15.44 -30.42
C GLU A 142 6.08 -14.51 -29.42
N LEU A 143 5.55 -13.33 -29.16
CA LEU A 143 6.07 -12.42 -28.13
C LEU A 143 6.08 -13.08 -26.74
N ARG A 144 5.03 -13.84 -26.41
CA ARG A 144 4.97 -14.59 -25.15
C ARG A 144 6.03 -15.71 -25.08
N ARG A 145 6.30 -16.41 -26.19
CA ARG A 145 7.33 -17.46 -26.25
C ARG A 145 8.74 -16.89 -26.13
N GLN A 146 8.98 -15.71 -26.68
CA GLN A 146 10.28 -15.02 -26.63
C GLN A 146 10.50 -14.25 -25.32
N ALA A 147 9.48 -14.12 -24.47
CA ALA A 147 9.60 -13.36 -23.24
C ALA A 147 10.62 -14.01 -22.29
N VAL A 148 11.55 -13.20 -21.81
CA VAL A 148 12.54 -13.60 -20.81
C VAL A 148 12.19 -12.95 -19.48
N ILE A 149 12.07 -13.75 -18.43
CA ILE A 149 11.86 -13.25 -17.07
C ILE A 149 13.21 -12.86 -16.51
N GLN A 150 13.37 -11.59 -16.19
CA GLN A 150 14.54 -11.07 -15.48
C GLN A 150 14.11 -10.50 -14.14
N SER A 151 14.90 -10.76 -13.11
CA SER A 151 14.81 -10.08 -11.82
C SER A 151 16.13 -9.40 -11.55
N GLY A 152 16.08 -8.18 -11.05
CA GLY A 152 17.26 -7.36 -10.78
C GLY A 152 16.90 -6.17 -9.91
N TYR A 153 17.90 -5.34 -9.68
CA TYR A 153 17.71 -4.05 -9.02
C TYR A 153 17.21 -3.03 -10.04
N VAL A 154 16.47 -2.04 -9.54
CA VAL A 154 16.09 -0.86 -10.33
C VAL A 154 17.26 0.11 -10.25
N ASP A 155 17.84 0.45 -11.41
CA ASP A 155 19.01 1.34 -11.50
C ASP A 155 18.62 2.81 -11.51
N GLU A 156 17.32 3.14 -11.50
CA GLU A 156 16.85 4.51 -11.48
C GLU A 156 16.32 4.91 -10.10
N HIS A 157 16.43 6.21 -9.77
CA HIS A 157 15.89 6.74 -8.53
C HIS A 157 14.36 6.81 -8.59
N LEU A 158 13.70 6.29 -7.57
CA LEU A 158 12.27 6.36 -7.41
C LEU A 158 11.89 7.60 -6.60
N ASN A 159 11.11 8.51 -7.20
CA ASN A 159 10.67 9.75 -6.58
C ASN A 159 9.31 9.54 -5.92
N TYR A 160 9.28 9.72 -4.61
CA TYR A 160 8.08 9.62 -3.82
C TYR A 160 7.95 10.81 -2.86
N LYS A 161 6.74 11.39 -2.79
CA LYS A 161 6.43 12.43 -1.79
C LYS A 161 5.54 11.81 -0.72
N SER A 162 5.99 11.87 0.51
CA SER A 162 5.26 11.46 1.69
C SER A 162 5.10 12.64 2.65
N GLY A 163 3.99 12.67 3.35
CA GLY A 163 3.72 13.65 4.40
C GLY A 163 3.27 12.96 5.67
N LEU A 164 4.00 13.17 6.75
CA LEU A 164 3.56 12.81 8.10
C LEU A 164 3.02 14.08 8.75
N GLY A 165 1.73 14.08 9.13
CA GLY A 165 1.18 15.21 9.86
C GLY A 165 -0.31 15.44 9.62
N GLY A 166 -0.78 16.60 10.12
CA GLY A 166 -2.19 16.97 10.17
C GLY A 166 -2.87 16.55 11.48
N ASP A 167 -3.91 17.28 11.84
CA ASP A 167 -4.60 17.09 13.14
C ASP A 167 -5.12 15.67 13.31
N GLU A 168 -5.71 15.08 12.27
CA GLU A 168 -6.28 13.73 12.33
C GLU A 168 -5.20 12.66 12.48
N PHE A 169 -4.04 12.82 11.80
CA PHE A 169 -2.90 11.94 11.99
C PHE A 169 -2.41 11.93 13.43
N PHE A 170 -2.23 13.12 14.03
CA PHE A 170 -1.77 13.22 15.42
C PHE A 170 -2.81 12.71 16.41
N ARG A 171 -4.10 12.92 16.17
CA ARG A 171 -5.18 12.31 16.97
C ARG A 171 -5.15 10.80 16.89
N GLY A 172 -4.91 10.23 15.70
CA GLY A 172 -4.73 8.79 15.52
C GLY A 172 -3.52 8.25 16.27
N ALA A 173 -2.39 8.96 16.24
CA ALA A 173 -1.20 8.61 17.00
C ALA A 173 -1.43 8.67 18.52
N LEU A 174 -2.13 9.70 19.00
CA LEU A 174 -2.54 9.81 20.40
C LEU A 174 -3.48 8.67 20.80
N LYS A 175 -4.47 8.31 19.97
CA LYS A 175 -5.33 7.16 20.20
C LYS A 175 -4.52 5.88 20.33
N ALA A 176 -3.55 5.65 19.44
CA ALA A 176 -2.68 4.49 19.46
C ALA A 176 -1.82 4.39 20.73
N ALA A 177 -1.41 5.53 21.28
CA ALA A 177 -0.67 5.58 22.53
C ALA A 177 -1.58 5.45 23.76
N PHE A 178 -2.80 6.01 23.70
CA PHE A 178 -3.73 6.06 24.82
C PHE A 178 -4.42 4.74 25.10
N ASN A 179 -4.80 3.99 24.07
CA ASN A 179 -5.48 2.70 24.24
C ASN A 179 -4.70 1.70 25.10
N PRO A 180 -3.41 1.43 24.84
CA PRO A 180 -2.63 0.51 25.67
C PRO A 180 -2.52 0.99 27.13
N SER A 181 -2.34 2.30 27.34
CA SER A 181 -2.21 2.89 28.68
C SER A 181 -3.50 2.71 29.49
N SER A 182 -4.65 2.95 28.87
CA SER A 182 -5.96 2.80 29.51
C SER A 182 -6.30 1.33 29.80
N TYR A 183 -5.89 0.42 28.89
CA TYR A 183 -6.08 -1.00 29.10
C TYR A 183 -5.24 -1.52 30.26
N THR A 184 -3.97 -1.14 30.36
CA THR A 184 -3.11 -1.56 31.49
C THR A 184 -3.59 -1.02 32.83
N GLN A 185 -4.10 0.23 32.88
CA GLN A 185 -4.66 0.80 34.11
C GLN A 185 -5.91 0.04 34.59
N ALA A 186 -6.72 -0.48 33.68
CA ALA A 186 -7.91 -1.26 34.04
C ALA A 186 -7.55 -2.61 34.69
N TRP A 187 -6.35 -3.12 34.50
CA TRP A 187 -5.87 -4.42 35.01
C TRP A 187 -4.87 -4.32 36.17
N LEU A 188 -4.36 -3.11 36.44
CA LEU A 188 -3.53 -2.93 37.63
C LEU A 188 -4.45 -2.98 38.86
N PRO A 189 -4.21 -3.90 39.84
CA PRO A 189 -4.95 -3.86 41.10
C PRO A 189 -4.75 -2.48 41.73
N GLN A 190 -5.83 -1.88 42.20
CA GLN A 190 -5.75 -0.65 42.99
C GLN A 190 -4.98 -1.05 44.29
N LEU A 191 -3.69 -0.72 44.29
CA LEU A 191 -2.82 -0.81 45.45
C LEU A 191 -3.17 0.29 46.45
#